data_aede4567e12cca89c8b9cd931925c916
#
_entry.id   aede4567e12cca89c8b9cd931925c916
#
_cell.length_a   1.000
_cell.length_b   1.000
_cell.length_c   1.000
_cell.angle_alpha   90.00
_cell.angle_beta   90.00
_cell.angle_gamma   90.00
#
_symmetry.space_group_name_H-M   'P 1'
#
loop_
_entity.id
_entity.type
_entity.pdbx_description
1 polymer ?
#
loop_
_entity_poly.entity_id
_entity_poly.type
_entity_poly.pdbx_seq_one_letter_code
_entity_poly.pdbx_strand_id
1 'polypeptide(L)'
;KYMLRLPQVENLSLLFSFVGMETKEVKYTGQDTINVVLKETVNEMDEVTVVSTGYQNVNRKDMVGSYTTVKAEDIMMPAYANIDQMLQGQVPGMMVLSSSTRAGASPKIQIRGTSTLLGNQDPIWVVDGIIQDDPISINASSNMAEDMREIIGNQVSWLNPNDIETITVLKDASATAIYGSKASNGVIVITCLLYTSPSPRD
;
A
#
# COMPACT_ATOMS: atom_id res chain seq x y z
N LYS A 1 8.99 38.48 23.34
CA LYS A 1 9.54 39.83 23.25
C LYS A 1 11.00 39.74 23.63
N TYR A 2 11.88 39.96 22.69
CA TYR A 2 13.34 39.86 22.92
C TYR A 2 13.95 41.26 22.89
N MET A 3 14.99 41.48 23.65
CA MET A 3 15.75 42.73 23.66
C MET A 3 17.16 42.39 23.20
N LEU A 4 17.60 42.99 22.08
CA LEU A 4 18.91 42.76 21.50
C LEU A 4 19.69 44.08 21.55
N ARG A 5 20.94 44.03 22.04
CA ARG A 5 21.88 45.17 21.93
C ARG A 5 22.70 45.00 20.67
N LEU A 6 22.54 45.93 19.76
CA LEU A 6 23.21 45.87 18.47
C LEU A 6 24.46 46.78 18.50
N PRO A 7 25.59 46.37 17.90
CA PRO A 7 26.72 47.26 17.66
C PRO A 7 26.34 48.27 16.56
N GLN A 8 26.88 49.48 16.64
CA GLN A 8 26.71 50.49 15.61
C GLN A 8 27.55 50.13 14.38
N VAL A 9 26.97 49.36 13.47
CA VAL A 9 27.58 48.96 12.17
C VAL A 9 26.63 49.35 11.07
N GLU A 10 27.14 49.98 10.02
CA GLU A 10 26.36 50.27 8.81
C GLU A 10 26.02 48.94 8.07
N ASN A 11 24.76 48.74 7.65
CA ASN A 11 24.23 47.58 6.94
C ASN A 11 24.13 46.29 7.78
N LEU A 12 23.54 46.39 8.95
CA LEU A 12 23.24 45.21 9.76
C LEU A 12 21.96 44.53 9.27
N SER A 13 22.02 43.22 9.00
CA SER A 13 20.85 42.39 8.74
C SER A 13 20.57 41.45 9.93
N LEU A 14 19.31 41.34 10.32
CA LEU A 14 18.85 40.49 11.38
C LEU A 14 18.16 39.27 10.76
N LEU A 15 18.65 38.09 11.10
CA LEU A 15 18.11 36.83 10.64
C LEU A 15 17.21 36.24 11.75
N PHE A 16 15.92 36.03 11.44
CA PHE A 16 14.97 35.45 12.36
C PHE A 16 14.67 34.02 11.89
N SER A 17 15.04 33.05 12.71
CA SER A 17 14.72 31.64 12.45
C SER A 17 14.04 31.01 13.67
N PHE A 18 13.05 30.18 13.41
CA PHE A 18 12.35 29.38 14.42
C PHE A 18 12.05 28.00 13.83
N VAL A 19 12.08 26.98 14.68
CA VAL A 19 11.81 25.61 14.22
C VAL A 19 10.40 25.52 13.65
N GLY A 20 10.26 25.06 12.42
CA GLY A 20 8.97 24.97 11.71
C GLY A 20 8.50 26.25 11.04
N MET A 21 9.34 27.32 11.00
CA MET A 21 9.00 28.57 10.34
C MET A 21 10.07 28.99 9.32
N GLU A 22 9.64 29.69 8.28
CA GLU A 22 10.52 30.20 7.23
C GLU A 22 11.47 31.26 7.81
N THR A 23 12.76 31.11 7.55
CA THR A 23 13.77 32.05 7.98
C THR A 23 13.62 33.39 7.26
N LYS A 24 13.48 34.48 8.01
CA LYS A 24 13.28 35.79 7.45
C LYS A 24 14.44 36.73 7.79
N GLU A 25 15.02 37.33 6.76
CA GLU A 25 16.05 38.34 6.89
C GLU A 25 15.44 39.74 6.82
N VAL A 26 15.74 40.58 7.81
CA VAL A 26 15.29 41.96 7.90
C VAL A 26 16.46 42.88 8.05
N LYS A 27 16.63 43.82 7.15
CA LYS A 27 17.68 44.86 7.24
C LYS A 27 17.33 45.83 8.34
N TYR A 28 18.29 46.11 9.21
CA TYR A 28 18.13 47.06 10.29
C TYR A 28 18.32 48.50 9.75
N THR A 29 17.33 49.34 9.93
CA THR A 29 17.30 50.75 9.50
C THR A 29 17.25 51.73 10.66
N GLY A 30 17.67 51.32 11.87
CA GLY A 30 17.70 52.22 13.04
C GLY A 30 16.41 52.31 13.83
N GLN A 31 15.51 51.34 13.67
CA GLN A 31 14.22 51.29 14.37
C GLN A 31 14.37 50.66 15.77
N ASP A 32 13.79 51.30 16.81
CA ASP A 32 13.78 50.76 18.18
C ASP A 32 12.97 49.48 18.36
N THR A 33 12.02 49.25 17.50
CA THR A 33 11.15 48.08 17.59
C THR A 33 10.89 47.50 16.19
N ILE A 34 11.20 46.20 16.02
CA ILE A 34 10.97 45.47 14.76
C ILE A 34 9.95 44.38 15.03
N ASN A 35 8.80 44.46 14.39
CA ASN A 35 7.81 43.41 14.43
C ASN A 35 8.00 42.52 13.22
N VAL A 36 8.33 41.22 13.46
CA VAL A 36 8.56 40.24 12.42
C VAL A 36 7.49 39.15 12.55
N VAL A 37 6.76 38.93 11.48
CA VAL A 37 5.85 37.81 11.36
C VAL A 37 6.55 36.75 10.53
N LEU A 38 6.78 35.58 11.13
CA LEU A 38 7.29 34.40 10.47
C LEU A 38 6.12 33.62 9.89
N LYS A 39 6.30 33.06 8.71
CA LYS A 39 5.33 32.15 8.11
C LYS A 39 5.68 30.73 8.51
N GLU A 40 4.68 29.91 8.79
CA GLU A 40 4.88 28.50 8.98
C GLU A 40 5.42 27.89 7.68
N THR A 41 6.56 27.23 7.79
CA THR A 41 7.04 26.37 6.71
C THR A 41 6.20 25.09 6.81
N VAL A 42 5.17 24.98 5.98
CA VAL A 42 4.54 23.70 5.71
C VAL A 42 5.61 22.89 4.96
N ASN A 43 6.49 22.22 5.69
CA ASN A 43 7.22 21.12 5.13
C ASN A 43 6.14 20.06 4.85
N GLU A 44 5.57 20.07 3.67
CA GLU A 44 5.02 18.87 3.08
C GLU A 44 6.23 17.92 3.03
N MET A 45 6.46 17.18 4.12
CA MET A 45 7.24 15.97 4.04
C MET A 45 6.50 15.17 2.99
N ASP A 46 7.06 15.07 1.78
CA ASP A 46 6.61 14.12 0.79
C ASP A 46 6.51 12.79 1.54
N GLU A 47 5.31 12.36 1.82
CA GLU A 47 5.05 11.05 2.43
C GLU A 47 5.72 10.05 1.50
N VAL A 48 6.81 9.48 1.94
CA VAL A 48 7.53 8.47 1.17
C VAL A 48 6.63 7.25 1.17
N THR A 49 5.69 7.23 0.23
CA THR A 49 4.80 6.09 0.04
C THR A 49 5.63 4.95 -0.52
N VAL A 50 5.97 4.03 0.34
CA VAL A 50 6.69 2.81 -0.01
C VAL A 50 5.68 1.78 -0.46
N VAL A 51 5.91 1.18 -1.61
CA VAL A 51 5.08 0.11 -2.14
C VAL A 51 5.82 -1.21 -1.95
N SER A 52 5.19 -2.14 -1.25
CA SER A 52 5.72 -3.48 -1.11
C SER A 52 5.42 -4.28 -2.39
N THR A 53 6.47 -4.80 -3.02
CA THR A 53 6.36 -5.76 -4.12
C THR A 53 6.43 -7.20 -3.61
N GLY A 54 6.40 -7.42 -2.29
CA GLY A 54 6.57 -8.72 -1.64
C GLY A 54 8.02 -9.07 -1.37
N TYR A 55 8.97 -8.72 -2.22
CA TYR A 55 10.40 -8.95 -2.02
C TYR A 55 11.17 -7.68 -1.65
N GLN A 56 10.69 -6.54 -2.09
CA GLN A 56 11.35 -5.25 -1.90
C GLN A 56 10.31 -4.17 -1.60
N ASN A 57 10.70 -3.24 -0.76
CA ASN A 57 9.98 -2.00 -0.57
C ASN A 57 10.58 -0.96 -1.52
N VAL A 58 9.82 -0.58 -2.53
CA VAL A 58 10.26 0.36 -3.56
C VAL A 58 9.50 1.68 -3.40
N ASN A 59 10.19 2.79 -3.56
CA ASN A 59 9.51 4.09 -3.60
C ASN A 59 8.55 4.14 -4.78
N ARG A 60 7.38 4.72 -4.55
CA ARG A 60 6.35 4.87 -5.58
C ARG A 60 6.87 5.54 -6.85
N LYS A 61 7.85 6.45 -6.72
CA LYS A 61 8.46 7.18 -7.86
C LYS A 61 9.34 6.30 -8.74
N ASP A 62 9.90 5.24 -8.16
CA ASP A 62 10.85 4.33 -8.85
C ASP A 62 10.17 3.09 -9.42
N MET A 63 8.90 2.88 -9.09
CA MET A 63 8.16 1.72 -9.53
C MET A 63 7.63 1.89 -10.96
N VAL A 64 8.09 1.02 -11.85
CA VAL A 64 7.63 0.97 -13.25
C VAL A 64 6.48 -0.03 -13.35
N GLY A 65 5.34 0.40 -13.90
CA GLY A 65 4.18 -0.47 -14.11
C GLY A 65 2.93 0.03 -13.40
N SER A 66 1.81 -0.62 -13.69
CA SER A 66 0.51 -0.29 -13.10
C SER A 66 0.24 -1.16 -11.89
N TYR A 67 0.11 -0.53 -10.74
CA TYR A 67 -0.26 -1.17 -9.50
C TYR A 67 -1.30 -0.32 -8.75
N THR A 68 -1.95 -0.91 -7.78
CA THR A 68 -2.85 -0.21 -6.86
C THR A 68 -2.59 -0.74 -5.46
N THR A 69 -2.30 0.16 -4.54
CA THR A 69 -2.15 -0.17 -3.11
C THR A 69 -3.36 0.34 -2.37
N VAL A 70 -3.94 -0.50 -1.54
CA VAL A 70 -5.08 -0.21 -0.68
C VAL A 70 -4.68 -0.55 0.75
N LYS A 71 -4.93 0.37 1.68
CA LYS A 71 -4.72 0.11 3.11
C LYS A 71 -5.88 -0.74 3.63
N ALA A 72 -5.58 -1.70 4.49
CA ALA A 72 -6.61 -2.56 5.06
C ALA A 72 -7.66 -1.76 5.86
N GLU A 73 -7.23 -0.70 6.56
CA GLU A 73 -8.12 0.19 7.31
C GLU A 73 -9.22 0.83 6.46
N ASP A 74 -8.90 1.15 5.19
CA ASP A 74 -9.84 1.81 4.27
C ASP A 74 -10.92 0.86 3.73
N ILE A 75 -10.63 -0.44 3.70
CA ILE A 75 -11.51 -1.47 3.11
C ILE A 75 -12.17 -2.38 4.12
N MET A 76 -11.75 -2.33 5.40
CA MET A 76 -12.35 -3.14 6.45
C MET A 76 -13.81 -2.73 6.66
N MET A 77 -14.72 -3.62 6.25
CA MET A 77 -16.14 -3.51 6.56
C MET A 77 -16.53 -4.70 7.43
N PRO A 78 -17.22 -4.47 8.56
CA PRO A 78 -17.64 -5.56 9.46
C PRO A 78 -18.50 -6.64 8.82
N ALA A 79 -19.06 -6.35 7.64
CA ALA A 79 -19.96 -7.26 6.91
C ALA A 79 -19.22 -8.29 6.04
N TYR A 80 -17.93 -8.11 5.77
CA TYR A 80 -17.18 -8.99 4.88
C TYR A 80 -16.22 -9.87 5.68
N ALA A 81 -16.40 -11.18 5.56
CA ALA A 81 -15.52 -12.16 6.20
C ALA A 81 -14.28 -12.49 5.34
N ASN A 82 -14.37 -12.27 4.03
CA ASN A 82 -13.35 -12.70 3.06
C ASN A 82 -12.63 -11.47 2.47
N ILE A 83 -11.32 -11.56 2.37
CA ILE A 83 -10.44 -10.53 1.78
C ILE A 83 -10.84 -10.22 0.34
N ASP A 84 -11.23 -11.24 -0.41
CA ASP A 84 -11.65 -11.12 -1.81
C ASP A 84 -12.84 -10.18 -1.99
N GLN A 85 -13.81 -10.27 -1.09
CA GLN A 85 -15.00 -9.43 -1.11
C GLN A 85 -14.69 -7.98 -0.74
N MET A 86 -13.73 -7.79 0.16
CA MET A 86 -13.27 -6.44 0.56
C MET A 86 -12.59 -5.70 -0.59
N LEU A 87 -11.93 -6.42 -1.50
CA LEU A 87 -11.26 -5.84 -2.66
C LEU A 87 -12.23 -5.45 -3.78
N GLN A 88 -13.49 -5.91 -3.71
CA GLN A 88 -14.49 -5.62 -4.73
C GLN A 88 -14.76 -4.11 -4.83
N GLY A 89 -14.56 -3.56 -6.03
CA GLY A 89 -14.78 -2.13 -6.28
C GLY A 89 -13.66 -1.19 -5.80
N GLN A 90 -12.69 -1.68 -5.03
CA GLN A 90 -11.59 -0.86 -4.52
C GLN A 90 -10.42 -0.75 -5.52
N VAL A 91 -10.25 -1.78 -6.35
CA VAL A 91 -9.11 -1.85 -7.28
C VAL A 91 -9.60 -1.65 -8.72
N PRO A 92 -9.24 -0.53 -9.38
CA PRO A 92 -9.62 -0.31 -10.77
C PRO A 92 -9.07 -1.39 -11.71
N GLY A 93 -9.93 -1.98 -12.55
CA GLY A 93 -9.56 -3.04 -13.48
C GLY A 93 -9.50 -4.44 -12.88
N MET A 94 -9.93 -4.61 -11.63
CA MET A 94 -10.14 -5.91 -11.02
C MET A 94 -11.64 -6.20 -10.96
N MET A 95 -12.03 -7.41 -11.35
CA MET A 95 -13.40 -7.92 -11.29
C MET A 95 -13.43 -9.10 -10.31
N VAL A 96 -14.34 -9.00 -9.35
CA VAL A 96 -14.61 -10.07 -8.38
C VAL A 96 -15.98 -10.64 -8.69
N LEU A 97 -16.01 -11.88 -9.14
CA LEU A 97 -17.22 -12.59 -9.54
C LEU A 97 -17.57 -13.62 -8.46
N SER A 98 -18.64 -13.37 -7.73
CA SER A 98 -19.19 -14.36 -6.82
C SER A 98 -20.12 -15.28 -7.61
N SER A 99 -19.68 -16.50 -7.89
CA SER A 99 -20.46 -17.53 -8.62
C SER A 99 -21.44 -18.27 -7.73
N SER A 100 -21.25 -18.23 -6.43
CA SER A 100 -22.03 -18.99 -5.48
C SER A 100 -22.54 -18.14 -4.32
N THR A 101 -23.75 -18.42 -3.86
CA THR A 101 -24.34 -17.85 -2.64
C THR A 101 -24.00 -18.66 -1.38
N ARG A 102 -23.20 -19.71 -1.51
CA ARG A 102 -22.78 -20.54 -0.39
C ARG A 102 -21.82 -19.77 0.52
N ALA A 103 -22.05 -19.81 1.81
CA ALA A 103 -21.15 -19.20 2.78
C ALA A 103 -19.77 -19.86 2.72
N GLY A 104 -18.71 -19.05 2.55
CA GLY A 104 -17.33 -19.53 2.45
C GLY A 104 -16.85 -19.85 1.03
N ALA A 105 -17.72 -19.75 0.02
CA ALA A 105 -17.31 -19.90 -1.38
C ALA A 105 -16.35 -18.77 -1.78
N SER A 106 -15.25 -19.14 -2.42
CA SER A 106 -14.28 -18.18 -2.94
C SER A 106 -14.78 -17.54 -4.23
N PRO A 107 -14.86 -16.22 -4.30
CA PRO A 107 -15.16 -15.54 -5.54
C PRO A 107 -14.00 -15.69 -6.54
N LYS A 108 -14.32 -15.71 -7.83
CA LYS A 108 -13.34 -15.69 -8.89
C LYS A 108 -12.85 -14.27 -9.11
N ILE A 109 -11.53 -14.08 -9.03
CA ILE A 109 -10.90 -12.76 -9.23
C ILE A 109 -10.24 -12.73 -10.60
N GLN A 110 -10.48 -11.65 -11.34
CA GLN A 110 -9.84 -11.40 -12.63
C GLN A 110 -9.27 -9.99 -12.64
N ILE A 111 -8.00 -9.86 -13.06
CA ILE A 111 -7.31 -8.58 -13.20
C ILE A 111 -7.14 -8.30 -14.69
N ARG A 112 -7.78 -7.20 -15.19
CA ARG A 112 -7.76 -6.81 -16.61
C ARG A 112 -8.31 -7.86 -17.59
N GLY A 113 -9.16 -8.77 -17.11
CA GLY A 113 -9.75 -9.83 -17.92
C GLY A 113 -8.89 -11.10 -17.95
N THR A 114 -9.22 -12.00 -18.87
CA THR A 114 -8.57 -13.30 -19.00
C THR A 114 -7.38 -13.23 -19.95
N SER A 115 -6.20 -13.63 -19.50
CA SER A 115 -4.98 -13.70 -20.35
C SER A 115 -4.88 -15.03 -21.09
N THR A 116 -5.54 -16.07 -20.59
CA THR A 116 -5.52 -17.41 -21.20
C THR A 116 -6.92 -18.00 -21.32
N LEU A 117 -7.14 -18.82 -22.35
CA LEU A 117 -8.40 -19.53 -22.56
C LEU A 117 -8.43 -20.91 -21.90
N LEU A 118 -7.29 -21.56 -21.75
CA LEU A 118 -7.14 -22.95 -21.32
C LEU A 118 -6.34 -23.13 -20.03
N GLY A 119 -5.83 -22.03 -19.45
CA GLY A 119 -5.02 -22.07 -18.22
C GLY A 119 -5.75 -21.54 -17.00
N ASN A 120 -5.07 -21.58 -15.84
CA ASN A 120 -5.53 -20.91 -14.65
C ASN A 120 -5.65 -19.40 -14.92
N GLN A 121 -6.79 -18.82 -14.58
CA GLN A 121 -7.12 -17.41 -14.81
C GLN A 121 -7.02 -16.59 -13.51
N ASP A 122 -6.77 -17.25 -12.38
CA ASP A 122 -6.69 -16.60 -11.09
C ASP A 122 -5.36 -15.88 -10.91
N PRO A 123 -5.32 -14.74 -10.24
CA PRO A 123 -4.08 -14.07 -9.88
C PRO A 123 -3.31 -14.87 -8.84
N ILE A 124 -1.99 -14.64 -8.75
CA ILE A 124 -1.17 -15.22 -7.69
C ILE A 124 -1.34 -14.39 -6.41
N TRP A 125 -1.47 -15.09 -5.31
CA TRP A 125 -1.43 -14.51 -3.98
C TRP A 125 -0.04 -14.61 -3.37
N VAL A 126 0.43 -13.51 -2.80
CA VAL A 126 1.72 -13.42 -2.11
C VAL A 126 1.47 -12.81 -0.74
N VAL A 127 1.82 -13.52 0.31
CA VAL A 127 1.69 -13.04 1.69
C VAL A 127 3.08 -12.89 2.26
N ASP A 128 3.45 -11.67 2.65
CA ASP A 128 4.78 -11.32 3.19
C ASP A 128 5.95 -11.86 2.36
N GLY A 129 5.82 -11.79 1.02
CA GLY A 129 6.83 -12.27 0.08
C GLY A 129 6.77 -13.76 -0.23
N ILE A 130 5.88 -14.53 0.40
CA ILE A 130 5.71 -15.96 0.16
C ILE A 130 4.55 -16.18 -0.80
N ILE A 131 4.82 -16.83 -1.94
CA ILE A 131 3.80 -17.20 -2.90
C ILE A 131 2.91 -18.28 -2.26
N GLN A 132 1.61 -18.05 -2.30
CA GLN A 132 0.63 -19.03 -1.86
C GLN A 132 0.26 -19.91 -3.05
N ASP A 133 0.55 -21.20 -2.93
CA ASP A 133 0.13 -22.17 -3.94
C ASP A 133 -1.33 -22.59 -3.71
N ASP A 134 -2.00 -22.98 -4.80
CA ASP A 134 -3.33 -23.55 -4.71
C ASP A 134 -3.32 -24.78 -3.81
N PRO A 135 -4.18 -24.86 -2.80
CA PRO A 135 -4.23 -26.02 -1.89
C PRO A 135 -4.60 -27.31 -2.64
N ILE A 136 -5.16 -27.17 -3.84
CA ILE A 136 -5.56 -28.30 -4.67
C ILE A 136 -4.95 -28.16 -6.05
N SER A 137 -3.86 -28.89 -6.31
CA SER A 137 -3.32 -29.09 -7.65
C SER A 137 -4.04 -30.26 -8.34
N ILE A 138 -5.37 -30.21 -8.45
CA ILE A 138 -6.11 -31.22 -9.19
C ILE A 138 -6.04 -30.85 -10.66
N ASN A 139 -5.53 -31.77 -11.50
CA ASN A 139 -5.68 -31.70 -12.95
C ASN A 139 -7.18 -31.71 -13.26
N ALA A 140 -7.75 -30.51 -13.41
CA ALA A 140 -9.19 -30.30 -13.45
C ALA A 140 -9.74 -30.61 -14.86
N SER A 141 -9.97 -31.87 -15.12
CA SER A 141 -10.86 -32.30 -16.23
C SER A 141 -12.26 -32.66 -15.73
N SER A 142 -12.57 -32.50 -14.46
CA SER A 142 -13.87 -32.90 -13.91
C SER A 142 -14.54 -31.74 -13.18
N ASN A 143 -15.86 -31.61 -13.36
CA ASN A 143 -16.73 -30.65 -12.64
C ASN A 143 -16.57 -30.78 -11.13
N MET A 144 -16.15 -31.96 -10.65
CA MET A 144 -15.85 -32.24 -9.25
C MET A 144 -14.67 -31.42 -8.69
N ALA A 145 -13.71 -31.00 -9.53
CA ALA A 145 -12.59 -30.17 -9.10
C ALA A 145 -12.99 -28.70 -8.88
N GLU A 146 -13.93 -28.19 -9.67
CA GLU A 146 -14.51 -26.86 -9.47
C GLU A 146 -15.35 -26.80 -8.21
N ASP A 147 -16.19 -27.83 -7.96
CA ASP A 147 -16.98 -27.95 -6.73
C ASP A 147 -16.08 -28.05 -5.49
N MET A 148 -14.95 -28.76 -5.57
CA MET A 148 -14.00 -28.86 -4.46
C MET A 148 -13.26 -27.55 -4.21
N ARG A 149 -12.85 -26.81 -5.23
CA ARG A 149 -12.26 -25.47 -5.08
C ARG A 149 -13.22 -24.50 -4.40
N GLU A 150 -14.50 -24.59 -4.75
CA GLU A 150 -15.54 -23.76 -4.13
C GLU A 150 -15.73 -24.10 -2.64
N ILE A 151 -15.53 -25.37 -2.25
CA ILE A 151 -15.69 -25.85 -0.86
C ILE A 151 -14.46 -25.52 0.01
N ILE A 152 -13.26 -25.67 -0.53
CA ILE A 152 -12.02 -25.51 0.25
C ILE A 152 -11.64 -24.05 0.43
N GLY A 153 -12.18 -23.18 -0.39
CA GLY A 153 -11.94 -21.76 -0.29
C GLY A 153 -10.69 -21.30 -1.03
N ASN A 154 -10.37 -20.03 -0.87
CA ASN A 154 -9.25 -19.36 -1.51
C ASN A 154 -7.92 -19.68 -0.83
N GLN A 155 -6.81 -19.48 -1.54
CA GLN A 155 -5.43 -19.63 -1.06
C GLN A 155 -5.13 -18.84 0.21
N VAL A 156 -5.88 -17.76 0.46
CA VAL A 156 -5.71 -16.85 1.61
C VAL A 156 -6.87 -16.90 2.61
N SER A 157 -7.74 -17.89 2.53
CA SER A 157 -8.89 -18.04 3.45
C SER A 157 -8.49 -18.22 4.92
N TRP A 158 -7.24 -18.66 5.17
CA TRP A 158 -6.68 -18.81 6.51
C TRP A 158 -6.25 -17.49 7.15
N LEU A 159 -6.08 -16.43 6.34
CA LEU A 159 -5.57 -15.15 6.79
C LEU A 159 -6.71 -14.30 7.38
N ASN A 160 -6.47 -13.79 8.60
CA ASN A 160 -7.41 -12.89 9.24
C ASN A 160 -7.27 -11.48 8.64
N PRO A 161 -8.34 -10.87 8.15
CA PRO A 161 -8.30 -9.51 7.60
C PRO A 161 -7.74 -8.44 8.57
N ASN A 162 -7.90 -8.64 9.88
CA ASN A 162 -7.39 -7.71 10.88
C ASN A 162 -5.85 -7.72 11.01
N ASP A 163 -5.19 -8.75 10.50
CA ASP A 163 -3.74 -8.88 10.54
C ASP A 163 -3.06 -8.29 9.30
N ILE A 164 -3.85 -7.68 8.40
CA ILE A 164 -3.38 -7.09 7.15
C ILE A 164 -3.10 -5.61 7.37
N GLU A 165 -1.95 -5.15 6.89
CA GLU A 165 -1.57 -3.73 6.83
C GLU A 165 -1.96 -3.12 5.49
N THR A 166 -1.46 -3.71 4.39
CA THR A 166 -1.70 -3.22 3.04
C THR A 166 -1.88 -4.36 2.04
N ILE A 167 -2.69 -4.08 1.01
CA ILE A 167 -2.85 -4.98 -0.14
C ILE A 167 -2.42 -4.22 -1.39
N THR A 168 -1.42 -4.75 -2.10
CA THR A 168 -0.92 -4.19 -3.35
C THR A 168 -1.24 -5.13 -4.50
N VAL A 169 -1.99 -4.62 -5.49
CA VAL A 169 -2.36 -5.38 -6.68
C VAL A 169 -1.47 -4.95 -7.84
N LEU A 170 -0.62 -5.85 -8.32
CA LEU A 170 0.25 -5.68 -9.48
C LEU A 170 -0.50 -6.14 -10.73
N LYS A 171 -0.75 -5.22 -11.66
CA LYS A 171 -1.62 -5.47 -12.80
C LYS A 171 -0.87 -5.62 -14.13
N ASP A 172 0.37 -5.16 -14.19
CA ASP A 172 1.18 -5.11 -15.41
C ASP A 172 2.27 -6.16 -15.43
N ALA A 173 2.62 -6.63 -16.61
CA ALA A 173 3.69 -7.60 -16.82
C ALA A 173 5.05 -7.11 -16.28
N SER A 174 5.33 -5.81 -16.34
CA SER A 174 6.55 -5.24 -15.78
C SER A 174 6.61 -5.35 -14.25
N ALA A 175 5.48 -5.15 -13.59
CA ALA A 175 5.39 -5.25 -12.13
C ALA A 175 5.33 -6.72 -11.66
N THR A 176 4.78 -7.62 -12.49
CA THR A 176 4.63 -9.05 -12.16
C THR A 176 5.81 -9.92 -12.60
N ALA A 177 6.76 -9.36 -13.36
CA ALA A 177 7.91 -10.10 -13.91
C ALA A 177 8.77 -10.81 -12.84
N ILE A 178 8.81 -10.27 -11.63
CA ILE A 178 9.54 -10.84 -10.49
C ILE A 178 8.99 -12.23 -10.11
N TYR A 179 7.69 -12.46 -10.34
CA TYR A 179 6.99 -13.69 -9.98
C TYR A 179 6.92 -14.72 -11.12
N GLY A 180 7.52 -14.40 -12.28
CA GLY A 180 7.62 -15.29 -13.42
C GLY A 180 6.32 -15.48 -14.22
N SER A 181 6.27 -16.54 -15.04
CA SER A 181 5.16 -16.79 -15.98
C SER A 181 3.81 -17.08 -15.32
N LYS A 182 3.81 -17.61 -14.11
CA LYS A 182 2.58 -17.85 -13.33
C LYS A 182 1.84 -16.54 -13.04
N ALA A 183 2.56 -15.40 -12.96
CA ALA A 183 2.02 -14.08 -12.66
C ALA A 183 1.37 -13.36 -13.85
N SER A 184 1.16 -14.04 -14.97
CA SER A 184 0.56 -13.45 -16.18
C SER A 184 -0.85 -12.87 -15.94
N ASN A 185 -1.58 -13.38 -14.98
CA ASN A 185 -2.93 -12.94 -14.61
C ASN A 185 -2.94 -11.84 -13.52
N GLY A 186 -1.76 -11.36 -13.12
CA GLY A 186 -1.57 -10.40 -12.05
C GLY A 186 -1.14 -11.04 -10.73
N VAL A 187 -0.73 -10.20 -9.80
CA VAL A 187 -0.28 -10.61 -8.46
C VAL A 187 -0.95 -9.75 -7.41
N ILE A 188 -1.47 -10.37 -6.37
CA ILE A 188 -2.01 -9.70 -5.20
C ILE A 188 -1.04 -9.93 -4.06
N VAL A 189 -0.36 -8.86 -3.65
CA VAL A 189 0.61 -8.86 -2.55
C VAL A 189 -0.06 -8.37 -1.29
N ILE A 190 -0.04 -9.18 -0.25
CA ILE A 190 -0.54 -8.85 1.08
C ILE A 190 0.66 -8.64 1.99
N THR A 191 0.69 -7.52 2.69
CA THR A 191 1.65 -7.23 3.76
C THR A 191 0.91 -7.27 5.08
N CYS A 192 1.37 -8.12 5.98
CA CYS A 192 0.77 -8.28 7.29
C CYS A 192 1.33 -7.27 8.30
N LEU A 193 0.55 -6.96 9.32
CA LEU A 193 0.99 -6.14 10.44
C LEU A 193 2.11 -6.84 11.22
N LEU A 194 3.25 -6.17 11.36
CA LEU A 194 4.34 -6.67 12.18
C LEU A 194 4.05 -6.37 13.65
N TYR A 195 3.66 -7.37 14.41
CA TYR A 195 3.60 -7.27 15.86
C TYR A 195 5.02 -7.36 16.43
N THR A 196 5.69 -6.21 16.55
CA THR A 196 6.92 -6.13 17.35
C THR A 196 6.54 -6.07 18.81
N SER A 197 6.57 -7.20 19.50
CA SER A 197 6.53 -7.17 20.96
C SER A 197 7.82 -6.51 21.44
N PRO A 198 7.76 -5.49 22.34
CA PRO A 198 8.95 -4.91 22.91
C PRO A 198 9.73 -6.01 23.61
N SER A 199 11.02 -6.16 23.23
CA SER A 199 11.90 -7.13 23.88
C SER A 199 11.99 -6.81 25.37
N PRO A 200 11.82 -7.78 26.28
CA PRO A 200 11.95 -7.52 27.72
C PRO A 200 13.38 -7.18 28.15
N ARG A 201 14.28 -6.86 27.22
CA ARG A 201 15.70 -6.52 27.47
C ARG A 201 16.06 -5.09 27.09
N ASP A 202 15.11 -4.25 26.73
CA ASP A 202 15.35 -2.81 26.51
C ASP A 202 14.97 -2.00 27.75
#